data_ba85b4946d25eaad2008090865c45586
#
_entry.id   ba85b4946d25eaad2008090865c45586
#
_cell.length_a   1.000
_cell.length_b   1.000
_cell.length_c   1.000
_cell.angle_alpha   90.00
_cell.angle_beta   90.00
_cell.angle_gamma   90.00
#
_symmetry.space_group_name_H-M   'P 1'
#
loop_
_entity.id
_entity.type
_entity.pdbx_description
1 polymer ?
#
loop_
_entity_poly.entity_id
_entity_poly.type
_entity_poly.pdbx_seq_one_letter_code
_entity_poly.pdbx_strand_id
1 'polypeptide(L)'
;MHAEALFRNLGAQMAGEGSVEGGKAMERKFLGEMGLNPDDFKVWDGCGLSPKNKVVPSVETQLLSKMARHPKGNYYINSFAGPGLGTGGKRQLDLPYPWLTRFKSGFIGEVHALVGYIFTMNG
;
A
#
# COMPACT_ATOMS: atom_id res chain seq x y z
N MET A 1 11.72 4.74 6.33
CA MET A 1 12.75 3.80 6.84
C MET A 1 12.20 2.39 7.09
N HIS A 2 11.16 2.18 7.90
CA HIS A 2 10.65 0.83 8.21
C HIS A 2 10.16 0.05 6.98
N ALA A 3 9.43 0.67 6.07
CA ALA A 3 8.93 0.01 4.85
C ALA A 3 10.08 -0.49 3.96
N GLU A 4 11.13 0.30 3.78
CA GLU A 4 12.33 -0.11 3.04
C GLU A 4 13.04 -1.29 3.72
N ALA A 5 13.17 -1.24 5.05
CA ALA A 5 13.80 -2.32 5.80
C ALA A 5 12.99 -3.62 5.69
N LEU A 6 11.65 -3.53 5.79
CA LEU A 6 10.77 -4.68 5.60
C LEU A 6 10.86 -5.25 4.19
N PHE A 7 10.88 -4.39 3.17
CA PHE A 7 10.97 -4.78 1.78
C PHE A 7 12.26 -5.57 1.50
N ARG A 8 13.41 -5.08 1.99
CA ARG A 8 14.70 -5.78 1.87
C ARG A 8 14.75 -7.06 2.73
N ASN A 9 14.15 -7.04 3.90
CA ASN A 9 14.09 -8.22 4.77
C ASN A 9 13.29 -9.36 4.14
N LEU A 10 12.17 -9.05 3.49
CA LEU A 10 11.41 -10.04 2.70
C LEU A 10 12.28 -10.66 1.61
N GLY A 11 13.07 -9.84 0.90
CA GLY A 11 14.05 -10.33 -0.07
C GLY A 11 15.07 -11.27 0.57
N ALA A 12 15.65 -10.88 1.71
CA ALA A 12 16.63 -11.71 2.42
C ALA A 12 16.07 -13.08 2.83
N GLN A 13 14.88 -13.09 3.41
CA GLN A 13 14.30 -14.33 3.96
C GLN A 13 13.78 -15.28 2.88
N MET A 14 13.28 -14.77 1.77
CA MET A 14 12.56 -15.58 0.79
C MET A 14 13.28 -15.72 -0.55
N ALA A 15 14.12 -14.77 -0.92
CA ALA A 15 14.95 -14.81 -2.13
C ALA A 15 16.44 -14.97 -1.80
N GLY A 16 16.82 -15.05 -0.52
CA GLY A 16 18.20 -15.19 -0.08
C GLY A 16 19.04 -13.93 -0.19
N GLU A 17 18.44 -12.82 -0.63
CA GLU A 17 19.16 -11.58 -0.90
C GLU A 17 18.45 -10.36 -0.30
N GLY A 18 19.08 -9.71 0.69
CA GLY A 18 18.58 -8.51 1.38
C GLY A 18 18.73 -7.23 0.57
N SER A 19 18.45 -7.32 -0.73
CA SER A 19 18.56 -6.23 -1.70
C SER A 19 17.19 -5.69 -2.12
N VAL A 20 17.20 -4.61 -2.87
CA VAL A 20 16.00 -4.08 -3.54
C VAL A 20 15.49 -5.10 -4.58
N GLU A 21 16.40 -5.76 -5.28
CA GLU A 21 16.08 -6.78 -6.28
C GLU A 21 15.39 -7.99 -5.66
N GLY A 22 15.88 -8.46 -4.51
CA GLY A 22 15.21 -9.51 -3.72
C GLY A 22 13.79 -9.08 -3.29
N GLY A 23 13.64 -7.86 -2.82
CA GLY A 23 12.34 -7.29 -2.46
C GLY A 23 11.37 -7.23 -3.65
N LYS A 24 11.84 -6.77 -4.81
CA LYS A 24 11.05 -6.75 -6.07
C LYS A 24 10.62 -8.15 -6.52
N ALA A 25 11.53 -9.12 -6.43
CA ALA A 25 11.19 -10.50 -6.79
C ALA A 25 10.05 -11.04 -5.93
N MET A 26 10.07 -10.75 -4.64
CA MET A 26 9.02 -11.16 -3.71
C MET A 26 7.70 -10.42 -3.94
N GLU A 27 7.75 -9.13 -4.20
CA GLU A 27 6.57 -8.34 -4.54
C GLU A 27 5.91 -8.88 -5.82
N ARG A 28 6.69 -9.10 -6.88
CA ARG A 28 6.18 -9.66 -8.13
C ARG A 28 5.54 -11.04 -7.94
N LYS A 29 6.16 -11.90 -7.13
CA LYS A 29 5.59 -13.19 -6.77
C LYS A 29 4.26 -13.04 -6.06
N PHE A 30 4.19 -12.20 -5.02
CA PHE A 30 2.98 -11.93 -4.27
C PHE A 30 1.85 -11.38 -5.16
N LEU A 31 2.15 -10.40 -6.01
CA LEU A 31 1.17 -9.83 -6.94
C LEU A 31 0.62 -10.90 -7.91
N GLY A 32 1.49 -11.76 -8.44
CA GLY A 32 1.10 -12.89 -9.27
C GLY A 32 0.20 -13.90 -8.55
N GLU A 33 0.54 -14.27 -7.31
CA GLU A 33 -0.28 -15.14 -6.45
C GLU A 33 -1.65 -14.52 -6.14
N MET A 34 -1.71 -13.20 -6.05
CA MET A 34 -2.96 -12.45 -5.91
C MET A 34 -3.73 -12.32 -7.24
N GLY A 35 -3.22 -12.87 -8.35
CA GLY A 35 -3.83 -12.78 -9.67
C GLY A 35 -3.86 -11.35 -10.22
N LEU A 36 -2.84 -10.57 -9.89
CA LEU A 36 -2.58 -9.23 -10.43
C LEU A 36 -1.41 -9.30 -11.40
N ASN A 37 -1.39 -8.40 -12.39
CA ASN A 37 -0.26 -8.31 -13.29
C ASN A 37 0.89 -7.55 -12.62
N PRO A 38 2.05 -8.20 -12.35
CA PRO A 38 3.16 -7.52 -11.70
C PRO A 38 3.80 -6.40 -12.52
N ASP A 39 3.57 -6.33 -13.82
CA ASP A 39 4.13 -5.30 -14.70
C ASP A 39 3.41 -3.94 -14.54
N ASP A 40 2.22 -3.94 -13.92
CA ASP A 40 1.49 -2.73 -13.59
C ASP A 40 2.04 -2.02 -12.34
N PHE A 41 3.01 -2.64 -11.66
CA PHE A 41 3.76 -2.07 -10.54
C PHE A 41 5.23 -1.96 -10.92
N LYS A 42 5.76 -0.74 -10.95
CA LYS A 42 7.19 -0.48 -11.13
C LYS A 42 7.76 0.04 -9.84
N VAL A 43 8.43 -0.82 -9.09
CA VAL A 43 8.99 -0.53 -7.78
C VAL A 43 10.50 -0.31 -7.89
N TRP A 44 10.97 0.78 -7.33
CA TRP A 44 12.38 1.15 -7.21
C TRP A 44 12.87 1.14 -5.76
N ASP A 45 11.97 1.33 -4.83
CA ASP A 45 12.22 1.25 -3.39
C ASP A 45 10.96 0.82 -2.64
N GLY A 46 11.11 0.26 -1.45
CA GLY A 46 10.01 -0.15 -0.59
C GLY A 46 9.39 0.98 0.22
N CYS A 47 10.01 2.16 0.25
CA CYS A 47 9.54 3.28 1.06
C CYS A 47 8.72 4.32 0.27
N GLY A 48 8.65 4.20 -1.07
CA GLY A 48 7.86 5.09 -1.91
C GLY A 48 8.48 6.47 -2.11
N LEU A 49 9.81 6.63 -1.88
CA LEU A 49 10.50 7.91 -2.06
C LEU A 49 11.07 8.11 -3.45
N SER A 50 11.20 7.04 -4.24
CA SER A 50 11.68 7.15 -5.60
C SER A 50 10.58 7.71 -6.52
N PRO A 51 10.84 8.77 -7.28
CA PRO A 51 9.90 9.27 -8.29
C PRO A 51 9.73 8.30 -9.48
N LYS A 52 10.54 7.25 -9.52
CA LYS A 52 10.47 6.19 -10.53
C LYS A 52 9.46 5.10 -10.17
N ASN A 53 8.96 5.07 -8.94
CA ASN A 53 7.85 4.18 -8.56
C ASN A 53 6.61 4.56 -9.36
N LYS A 54 5.98 3.56 -9.96
CA LYS A 54 4.74 3.75 -10.74
C LYS A 54 3.78 2.60 -10.47
N VAL A 55 2.52 2.92 -10.39
CA VAL A 55 1.43 1.95 -10.27
C VAL A 55 0.26 2.36 -11.14
N VAL A 56 -0.42 1.38 -11.71
CA VAL A 56 -1.68 1.60 -12.42
C VAL A 56 -2.81 1.68 -11.36
N PRO A 57 -3.54 2.80 -11.23
CA PRO A 57 -4.52 2.99 -10.16
C PRO A 57 -5.59 1.91 -10.07
N SER A 58 -6.06 1.39 -11.22
CA SER A 58 -7.06 0.31 -11.26
C SER A 58 -6.52 -1.00 -10.65
N VAL A 59 -5.23 -1.27 -10.78
CA VAL A 59 -4.61 -2.48 -10.21
C VAL A 59 -4.39 -2.30 -8.70
N GLU A 60 -4.08 -1.10 -8.26
CA GLU A 60 -4.01 -0.77 -6.83
C GLU A 60 -5.37 -0.96 -6.14
N THR A 61 -6.47 -0.52 -6.76
CA THR A 61 -7.83 -0.77 -6.26
C THR A 61 -8.17 -2.26 -6.22
N GLN A 62 -7.76 -3.04 -7.22
CA GLN A 62 -7.92 -4.49 -7.20
C GLN A 62 -7.14 -5.15 -6.06
N LEU A 63 -5.90 -4.73 -5.82
CA LEU A 63 -5.10 -5.19 -4.69
C LEU A 63 -5.82 -4.92 -3.36
N LEU A 64 -6.28 -3.69 -3.14
CA LEU A 64 -7.04 -3.33 -1.94
C LEU A 64 -8.30 -4.20 -1.76
N SER A 65 -9.05 -4.42 -2.84
CA SER A 65 -10.25 -5.27 -2.82
C SER A 65 -9.93 -6.72 -2.46
N LYS A 66 -8.84 -7.27 -2.99
CA LYS A 66 -8.38 -8.63 -2.67
C LYS A 66 -7.89 -8.72 -1.23
N MET A 67 -7.14 -7.72 -0.77
CA MET A 67 -6.66 -7.66 0.62
C MET A 67 -7.80 -7.53 1.63
N ALA A 68 -8.88 -6.81 1.30
CA ALA A 68 -10.04 -6.73 2.18
C ALA A 68 -10.72 -8.10 2.41
N ARG A 69 -10.62 -9.00 1.45
CA ARG A 69 -11.17 -10.37 1.52
C ARG A 69 -10.17 -11.40 2.03
N HIS A 70 -8.93 -11.01 2.24
CA HIS A 70 -7.89 -11.91 2.73
C HIS A 70 -8.15 -12.27 4.21
N PRO A 71 -7.81 -13.48 4.69
CA PRO A 71 -7.98 -13.87 6.10
C PRO A 71 -7.34 -12.89 7.10
N LYS A 72 -6.28 -12.19 6.70
CA LYS A 72 -5.63 -11.13 7.48
C LYS A 72 -6.06 -9.71 7.05
N GLY A 73 -7.14 -9.57 6.31
CA GLY A 73 -7.59 -8.30 5.75
C GLY A 73 -7.84 -7.23 6.80
N ASN A 74 -8.41 -7.60 7.94
CA ASN A 74 -8.63 -6.66 9.04
C ASN A 74 -7.34 -6.03 9.58
N TYR A 75 -6.26 -6.80 9.68
CA TYR A 75 -4.95 -6.28 10.09
C TYR A 75 -4.41 -5.30 9.04
N TYR A 76 -4.56 -5.65 7.76
CA TYR A 76 -4.13 -4.80 6.68
C TYR A 76 -4.92 -3.47 6.64
N ILE A 77 -6.25 -3.52 6.68
CA ILE A 77 -7.12 -2.34 6.71
C ILE A 77 -6.80 -1.44 7.91
N ASN A 78 -6.63 -2.04 9.09
CA ASN A 78 -6.33 -1.29 10.32
C ASN A 78 -4.90 -0.72 10.35
N SER A 79 -4.01 -1.13 9.44
CA SER A 79 -2.70 -0.52 9.28
C SER A 79 -2.75 0.85 8.58
N PHE A 80 -3.85 1.15 7.89
CA PHE A 80 -4.08 2.47 7.30
C PHE A 80 -4.51 3.47 8.35
N ALA A 81 -4.05 4.71 8.20
CA ALA A 81 -4.42 5.79 9.11
C ALA A 81 -5.90 6.17 8.94
N GLY A 82 -6.57 6.39 10.05
CA GLY A 82 -7.86 7.09 10.05
C GLY A 82 -7.68 8.62 10.02
N PRO A 83 -8.75 9.37 9.84
CA PRO A 83 -8.73 10.82 9.95
C PRO A 83 -8.17 11.28 11.30
N GLY A 84 -7.34 12.30 11.29
CA GLY A 84 -6.68 12.82 12.49
C GLY A 84 -5.50 12.00 12.99
N LEU A 85 -5.19 10.86 12.37
CA LEU A 85 -4.09 9.97 12.77
C LEU A 85 -2.95 9.98 11.75
N GLY A 86 -1.71 9.85 12.24
CA GLY A 86 -0.52 9.72 11.41
C GLY A 86 -0.39 10.87 10.39
N THR A 87 -0.03 10.53 9.16
CA THR A 87 0.07 11.49 8.04
C THR A 87 -1.30 12.00 7.56
N GLY A 88 -2.40 11.42 8.04
CA GLY A 88 -3.76 11.89 7.80
C GLY A 88 -4.01 13.24 8.48
N GLY A 89 -3.36 13.49 9.64
CA GLY A 89 -3.44 14.77 10.34
C GLY A 89 -4.85 15.30 10.43
N LYS A 90 -5.08 16.49 9.88
CA LYS A 90 -6.39 17.13 9.81
C LYS A 90 -7.22 16.75 8.57
N ARG A 91 -6.70 15.84 7.73
CA ARG A 91 -7.39 15.44 6.51
C ARG A 91 -8.69 14.71 6.82
N GLN A 92 -9.71 14.98 6.04
CA GLN A 92 -11.03 14.34 6.09
C GLN A 92 -11.80 14.50 7.42
N LEU A 93 -11.37 15.39 8.31
CA LEU A 93 -12.13 15.68 9.54
C LEU A 93 -13.47 16.36 9.27
N ASP A 94 -13.57 17.07 8.15
CA ASP A 94 -14.78 17.79 7.72
C ASP A 94 -15.83 16.88 7.05
N LEU A 95 -15.53 15.60 6.88
CA LEU A 95 -16.50 14.64 6.35
C LEU A 95 -17.59 14.36 7.40
N PRO A 96 -18.84 14.10 6.98
CA PRO A 96 -19.92 13.76 7.90
C PRO A 96 -19.61 12.52 8.76
N TYR A 97 -18.85 11.58 8.22
CA TYR A 97 -18.50 10.31 8.88
C TYR A 97 -17.02 10.00 8.68
N PRO A 98 -16.09 10.78 9.25
CA PRO A 98 -14.66 10.61 9.01
C PRO A 98 -14.14 9.24 9.45
N TRP A 99 -14.74 8.64 10.50
CA TRP A 99 -14.35 7.32 11.00
C TRP A 99 -14.59 6.17 10.01
N LEU A 100 -15.40 6.39 8.97
CA LEU A 100 -15.64 5.41 7.90
C LEU A 100 -14.50 5.36 6.87
N THR A 101 -13.40 6.04 7.10
CA THR A 101 -12.28 6.05 6.16
C THR A 101 -11.01 5.47 6.78
N ARG A 102 -10.23 4.78 5.95
CA ARG A 102 -8.86 4.35 6.24
C ARG A 102 -8.02 4.61 5.01
N PHE A 103 -6.94 5.37 5.14
CA PHE A 103 -6.19 5.79 3.97
C PHE A 103 -4.70 5.95 4.22
N LYS A 104 -3.93 5.89 3.13
CA LYS A 104 -2.53 6.27 3.06
C LYS A 104 -2.38 7.40 2.06
N SER A 105 -1.74 8.47 2.48
CA SER A 105 -1.37 9.57 1.58
C SER A 105 0.07 9.43 1.13
N GLY A 106 0.35 9.83 -0.10
CA GLY A 106 1.67 10.00 -0.66
C GLY A 106 1.86 11.42 -1.17
N PHE A 107 3.07 11.94 -1.02
CA PHE A 107 3.45 13.22 -1.57
C PHE A 107 4.95 13.19 -1.88
N ILE A 108 5.30 13.36 -3.14
CA ILE A 108 6.69 13.48 -3.59
C ILE A 108 6.75 14.37 -4.83
N GLY A 109 7.47 15.47 -4.74
CA GLY A 109 7.51 16.45 -5.81
C GLY A 109 6.10 16.97 -6.15
N GLU A 110 5.70 16.79 -7.40
CA GLU A 110 4.36 17.17 -7.89
C GLU A 110 3.33 16.05 -7.85
N VAL A 111 3.74 14.86 -7.35
CA VAL A 111 2.87 13.68 -7.30
C VAL A 111 2.15 13.62 -5.95
N HIS A 112 0.84 13.62 -6.01
CA HIS A 112 -0.05 13.44 -4.86
C HIS A 112 -0.82 12.13 -5.03
N ALA A 113 -0.86 11.31 -4.01
CA ALA A 113 -1.62 10.08 -4.00
C ALA A 113 -2.44 9.96 -2.71
N LEU A 114 -3.62 9.42 -2.84
CA LEU A 114 -4.47 9.03 -1.72
C LEU A 114 -5.12 7.70 -2.06
N VAL A 115 -4.89 6.70 -1.24
CA VAL A 115 -5.39 5.35 -1.46
C VAL A 115 -5.92 4.78 -0.14
N GLY A 116 -6.97 3.97 -0.20
CA GLY A 116 -7.53 3.38 1.02
C GLY A 116 -8.94 2.86 0.85
N TYR A 117 -9.66 2.84 1.96
CA TYR A 117 -11.00 2.28 2.09
C TYR A 117 -12.00 3.32 2.58
N ILE A 118 -13.19 3.26 2.03
CA ILE A 118 -14.37 3.94 2.55
C ILE A 118 -15.38 2.86 2.91
N PHE A 119 -15.81 2.83 4.15
CA PHE A 119 -16.81 1.89 4.63
C PHE A 119 -18.21 2.49 4.45
N THR A 120 -19.16 1.67 4.03
CA THR A 120 -20.56 2.06 3.98
C THR A 120 -21.22 1.79 5.32
N MET A 121 -22.34 2.49 5.60
CA MET A 121 -23.11 2.28 6.84
C MET A 121 -23.75 0.88 6.92
N ASN A 122 -23.83 0.19 5.78
CA ASN A 122 -24.48 -1.12 5.66
C ASN A 122 -23.49 -2.28 5.53
N GLY A 123 -22.20 -2.06 5.80
CA GLY A 123 -21.13 -3.06 5.71
C GLY A 123 -20.41 -3.06 4.38
#